data_98aafb94c228894c33ec05323bb54e0a
#
_entry.id   98aafb94c228894c33ec05323bb54e0a
#
_cell.length_a   1.000
_cell.length_b   1.000
_cell.length_c   1.000
_cell.angle_alpha   90.00
_cell.angle_beta   90.00
_cell.angle_gamma   90.00
#
_symmetry.space_group_name_H-M   'P 1'
#
loop_
_entity.id
_entity.type
_entity.pdbx_description
1 polymer ?
#
loop_
_entity_poly.entity_id
_entity_poly.type
_entity_poly.pdbx_seq_one_letter_code
_entity_poly.pdbx_strand_id
1 'polypeptide(L)'
;MSEPNQPTIEICGLHHAYKRQQALRGVSFAVEQGSIHGFVGPNGAGKTTTLKILATLLKPQRGTVRVFGLDVVADYKNVRRKTGFMPDHFSLYRQMTVQEYLDFFAAAYGMDLQQRTRVVGDVLALTDMEARRSDLIKGLSRGMQQRISLARVLVHDPTLLLLDEPASGLDPRARIELMEIIRELRRMGKTIFISSHILSELAELCDSVTILDRGTLRYSGSMSGLNHRDGELADYLLTLAEEHPGAETALRSVAGVVEVTKPAKAPQYRISFHRQQMDPNRLLRAALDSGAQITGFQEIVRHLNQAFMDLTEPGVPPVIMETADNTPPPPASDAGSPS
;
A
#
# COMPACT_ATOMS: atom_id res chain seq x y z
N MET A 1 -15.56 16.56 21.24
CA MET A 1 -14.12 16.31 21.01
C MET A 1 -14.04 14.82 20.73
N SER A 2 -13.88 14.40 19.49
CA SER A 2 -13.66 13.00 19.12
C SER A 2 -12.29 12.59 19.69
N GLU A 3 -12.25 11.48 20.40
CA GLU A 3 -10.99 10.87 20.85
C GLU A 3 -10.05 10.70 19.63
N PRO A 4 -8.73 10.89 19.81
CA PRO A 4 -7.78 10.67 18.72
C PRO A 4 -7.96 9.25 18.19
N ASN A 5 -8.18 9.14 16.88
CA ASN A 5 -8.48 7.87 16.21
C ASN A 5 -7.29 6.92 16.40
N GLN A 6 -7.43 5.95 17.30
CA GLN A 6 -6.36 5.02 17.62
C GLN A 6 -6.02 4.19 16.37
N PRO A 7 -4.74 4.09 15.96
CA PRO A 7 -4.39 3.36 14.75
C PRO A 7 -4.77 1.88 14.86
N THR A 8 -5.22 1.30 13.76
CA THR A 8 -5.53 -0.13 13.68
C THR A 8 -4.28 -1.00 13.81
N ILE A 9 -3.17 -0.56 13.21
CA ILE A 9 -1.86 -1.21 13.32
C ILE A 9 -0.86 -0.20 13.84
N GLU A 10 -0.08 -0.59 14.84
CA GLU A 10 1.04 0.19 15.37
C GLU A 10 2.27 -0.72 15.47
N ILE A 11 3.35 -0.34 14.81
CA ILE A 11 4.63 -1.04 14.81
C ILE A 11 5.72 -0.08 15.25
N CYS A 12 6.46 -0.43 16.30
CA CYS A 12 7.56 0.37 16.82
C CYS A 12 8.85 -0.46 16.93
N GLY A 13 9.88 -0.07 16.19
CA GLY A 13 11.21 -0.67 16.26
C GLY A 13 11.25 -2.18 15.96
N LEU A 14 10.45 -2.65 15.01
CA LEU A 14 10.33 -4.08 14.72
C LEU A 14 11.59 -4.67 14.11
N HIS A 15 12.15 -5.69 14.76
CA HIS A 15 13.28 -6.47 14.26
C HIS A 15 12.92 -7.96 14.16
N HIS A 16 13.39 -8.59 13.09
CA HIS A 16 13.30 -10.03 12.92
C HIS A 16 14.41 -10.56 12.01
N ALA A 17 14.99 -11.71 12.36
CA ALA A 17 16.02 -12.38 11.57
C ALA A 17 15.72 -13.89 11.44
N TYR A 18 15.98 -14.45 10.27
CA TYR A 18 16.00 -15.89 10.02
C TYR A 18 17.42 -16.37 9.97
N LYS A 19 17.81 -17.19 10.95
CA LYS A 19 19.21 -17.65 11.09
C LYS A 19 20.19 -16.46 11.08
N ARG A 20 20.93 -16.24 9.98
CA ARG A 20 21.90 -15.15 9.84
C ARG A 20 21.41 -13.99 8.98
N GLN A 21 20.23 -14.12 8.35
CA GLN A 21 19.68 -13.09 7.47
C GLN A 21 18.67 -12.24 8.23
N GLN A 22 19.00 -10.95 8.39
CA GLN A 22 18.11 -9.99 9.01
C GLN A 22 17.01 -9.58 8.01
N ALA A 23 15.76 -9.93 8.33
CA ALA A 23 14.59 -9.64 7.49
C ALA A 23 13.96 -8.27 7.80
N LEU A 24 14.02 -7.82 9.07
CA LEU A 24 13.50 -6.52 9.51
C LEU A 24 14.50 -5.83 10.44
N ARG A 25 14.70 -4.51 10.26
CA ARG A 25 15.77 -3.72 10.87
C ARG A 25 15.24 -2.44 11.52
N GLY A 26 14.39 -2.58 12.56
CA GLY A 26 13.86 -1.41 13.28
C GLY A 26 12.74 -0.70 12.54
N VAL A 27 11.83 -1.45 11.93
CA VAL A 27 10.71 -0.90 11.17
C VAL A 27 9.67 -0.31 12.12
N SER A 28 9.23 0.93 11.85
CA SER A 28 8.20 1.63 12.64
C SER A 28 7.24 2.35 11.70
N PHE A 29 5.93 2.10 11.85
CA PHE A 29 4.86 2.80 11.14
C PHE A 29 3.51 2.52 11.80
N ALA A 30 2.48 3.29 11.41
CA ALA A 30 1.11 3.11 11.86
C ALA A 30 0.14 3.06 10.67
N VAL A 31 -1.02 2.41 10.87
CA VAL A 31 -2.10 2.31 9.87
C VAL A 31 -3.41 2.75 10.49
N GLU A 32 -4.07 3.69 9.86
CA GLU A 32 -5.34 4.23 10.32
C GLU A 32 -6.51 3.26 10.11
N GLN A 33 -7.53 3.39 10.95
CA GLN A 33 -8.75 2.60 10.84
C GLN A 33 -9.56 2.98 9.59
N GLY A 34 -10.16 1.95 8.94
CA GLY A 34 -11.02 2.15 7.76
C GLY A 34 -10.27 2.57 6.50
N SER A 35 -8.94 2.51 6.50
CA SER A 35 -8.10 2.83 5.34
C SER A 35 -7.63 1.58 4.58
N ILE A 36 -7.24 1.78 3.33
CA ILE A 36 -6.44 0.81 2.58
C ILE A 36 -4.99 1.27 2.63
N HIS A 37 -4.13 0.48 3.27
CA HIS A 37 -2.71 0.74 3.39
C HIS A 37 -1.88 -0.20 2.53
N GLY A 38 -1.13 0.35 1.59
CA GLY A 38 -0.20 -0.38 0.74
C GLY A 38 1.12 -0.68 1.46
N PHE A 39 1.62 -1.90 1.35
CA PHE A 39 2.92 -2.30 1.88
C PHE A 39 3.82 -2.80 0.75
N VAL A 40 4.69 -1.94 0.26
CA VAL A 40 5.40 -2.12 -1.01
C VAL A 40 6.89 -2.38 -0.79
N GLY A 41 7.47 -3.21 -1.63
CA GLY A 41 8.90 -3.47 -1.61
C GLY A 41 9.29 -4.65 -2.50
N PRO A 42 10.57 -4.76 -2.87
CA PRO A 42 11.05 -5.89 -3.67
C PRO A 42 10.90 -7.23 -2.93
N ASN A 43 11.09 -8.31 -3.66
CA ASN A 43 11.12 -9.65 -3.05
C ASN A 43 12.25 -9.74 -2.03
N GLY A 44 11.94 -10.29 -0.85
CA GLY A 44 12.90 -10.36 0.26
C GLY A 44 13.01 -9.07 1.10
N ALA A 45 12.24 -8.01 0.81
CA ALA A 45 12.24 -6.77 1.60
C ALA A 45 11.73 -6.93 3.04
N GLY A 46 11.02 -8.02 3.36
CA GLY A 46 10.47 -8.26 4.69
C GLY A 46 8.94 -8.19 4.77
N LYS A 47 8.24 -8.01 3.64
CA LYS A 47 6.78 -7.87 3.57
C LYS A 47 6.03 -9.03 4.23
N THR A 48 6.22 -10.23 3.74
CA THR A 48 5.60 -11.47 4.29
C THR A 48 5.96 -11.70 5.76
N THR A 49 7.18 -11.35 6.18
CA THR A 49 7.60 -11.44 7.58
C THR A 49 6.76 -10.53 8.47
N THR A 50 6.57 -9.28 8.06
CA THR A 50 5.74 -8.31 8.79
C THR A 50 4.28 -8.76 8.84
N LEU A 51 3.71 -9.20 7.70
CA LEU A 51 2.35 -9.74 7.65
C LEU A 51 2.15 -10.95 8.57
N LYS A 52 3.11 -11.89 8.61
CA LYS A 52 3.05 -13.04 9.53
C LYS A 52 3.11 -12.63 10.99
N ILE A 53 3.86 -11.58 11.34
CA ILE A 53 3.90 -11.05 12.71
C ILE A 53 2.55 -10.40 13.06
N LEU A 54 1.99 -9.57 12.20
CA LEU A 54 0.66 -8.97 12.37
C LEU A 54 -0.43 -10.03 12.48
N ALA A 55 -0.37 -11.09 11.67
CA ALA A 55 -1.27 -12.24 11.73
C ALA A 55 -1.03 -13.17 12.94
N THR A 56 -0.10 -12.83 13.83
CA THR A 56 0.29 -13.63 15.01
C THR A 56 0.84 -15.02 14.70
N LEU A 57 1.31 -15.24 13.47
CA LEU A 57 1.94 -16.49 13.02
C LEU A 57 3.43 -16.54 13.30
N LEU A 58 4.03 -15.39 13.58
CA LEU A 58 5.44 -15.23 13.88
C LEU A 58 5.60 -14.22 15.02
N LYS A 59 6.46 -14.51 15.99
CA LYS A 59 6.74 -13.58 17.09
C LYS A 59 7.82 -12.57 16.68
N PRO A 60 7.65 -11.27 17.01
CA PRO A 60 8.71 -10.28 16.86
C PRO A 60 9.89 -10.65 17.75
N GLN A 61 11.12 -10.40 17.30
CA GLN A 61 12.33 -10.64 18.12
C GLN A 61 12.68 -9.41 18.97
N ARG A 62 12.41 -8.19 18.45
CA ARG A 62 12.52 -6.92 19.16
C ARG A 62 11.46 -5.96 18.63
N GLY A 63 11.16 -4.92 19.44
CA GLY A 63 10.13 -3.95 19.11
C GLY A 63 8.76 -4.39 19.59
N THR A 64 7.77 -3.51 19.39
CA THR A 64 6.37 -3.74 19.78
C THR A 64 5.48 -3.71 18.54
N VAL A 65 4.47 -4.59 18.54
CA VAL A 65 3.47 -4.64 17.47
C VAL A 65 2.10 -4.76 18.10
N ARG A 66 1.23 -3.82 17.78
CA ARG A 66 -0.15 -3.79 18.26
C ARG A 66 -1.14 -3.77 17.11
N VAL A 67 -2.26 -4.43 17.31
CA VAL A 67 -3.40 -4.43 16.40
C VAL A 67 -4.64 -4.09 17.20
N PHE A 68 -5.33 -3.00 16.88
CA PHE A 68 -6.41 -2.42 17.68
C PHE A 68 -5.99 -2.18 19.14
N GLY A 69 -4.77 -1.70 19.38
CA GLY A 69 -4.19 -1.51 20.70
C GLY A 69 -3.77 -2.80 21.42
N LEU A 70 -4.12 -3.99 20.91
CA LEU A 70 -3.80 -5.30 21.48
C LEU A 70 -2.40 -5.76 21.07
N ASP A 71 -1.59 -6.23 22.01
CA ASP A 71 -0.26 -6.78 21.71
C ASP A 71 -0.39 -8.12 20.96
N VAL A 72 0.29 -8.25 19.82
CA VAL A 72 0.18 -9.44 18.95
C VAL A 72 0.74 -10.73 19.57
N VAL A 73 1.50 -10.63 20.66
CA VAL A 73 2.05 -11.79 21.39
C VAL A 73 1.20 -12.12 22.61
N ALA A 74 0.89 -11.13 23.45
CA ALA A 74 0.11 -11.33 24.68
C ALA A 74 -1.36 -11.61 24.37
N ASP A 75 -1.95 -10.85 23.45
CA ASP A 75 -3.38 -10.89 23.12
C ASP A 75 -3.69 -11.61 21.79
N TYR A 76 -2.83 -12.51 21.34
CA TYR A 76 -2.91 -13.12 20.00
C TYR A 76 -4.30 -13.71 19.65
N LYS A 77 -5.04 -14.25 20.63
CA LYS A 77 -6.37 -14.81 20.39
C LYS A 77 -7.39 -13.72 20.00
N ASN A 78 -7.34 -12.58 20.68
CA ASN A 78 -8.24 -11.46 20.39
C ASN A 78 -7.85 -10.76 19.08
N VAL A 79 -6.55 -10.65 18.79
CA VAL A 79 -6.05 -10.16 17.49
C VAL A 79 -6.57 -11.05 16.37
N ARG A 80 -6.44 -12.39 16.46
CA ARG A 80 -6.93 -13.34 15.43
C ARG A 80 -8.43 -13.26 15.18
N ARG A 81 -9.23 -12.99 16.19
CA ARG A 81 -10.70 -12.84 16.02
C ARG A 81 -11.06 -11.63 15.15
N LYS A 82 -10.26 -10.58 15.20
CA LYS A 82 -10.49 -9.33 14.48
C LYS A 82 -9.74 -9.26 13.14
N THR A 83 -8.84 -10.21 12.87
CA THR A 83 -7.91 -10.16 11.73
C THR A 83 -8.12 -11.34 10.80
N GLY A 84 -8.28 -11.06 9.53
CA GLY A 84 -8.26 -12.05 8.45
C GLY A 84 -6.93 -12.02 7.71
N PHE A 85 -6.28 -13.16 7.51
CA PHE A 85 -5.00 -13.25 6.80
C PHE A 85 -5.10 -14.12 5.54
N MET A 86 -4.73 -13.52 4.42
CA MET A 86 -4.62 -14.16 3.12
C MET A 86 -3.14 -14.19 2.71
N PRO A 87 -2.47 -15.34 2.76
CA PRO A 87 -1.07 -15.47 2.33
C PRO A 87 -0.95 -15.46 0.80
N ASP A 88 0.22 -15.09 0.27
CA ASP A 88 0.55 -15.14 -1.17
C ASP A 88 0.32 -16.55 -1.76
N HIS A 89 0.80 -17.58 -1.07
CA HIS A 89 0.58 -18.97 -1.45
C HIS A 89 -0.41 -19.60 -0.50
N PHE A 90 -1.54 -20.03 -1.04
CA PHE A 90 -2.58 -20.72 -0.27
C PHE A 90 -2.86 -22.10 -0.88
N SER A 91 -3.05 -23.07 0.01
CA SER A 91 -3.49 -24.40 -0.37
C SER A 91 -5.02 -24.48 -0.23
N LEU A 92 -5.70 -24.69 -1.36
CA LEU A 92 -7.12 -24.93 -1.38
C LEU A 92 -7.40 -26.44 -1.36
N TYR A 93 -8.47 -26.87 -0.69
CA TYR A 93 -8.94 -28.27 -0.72
C TYR A 93 -9.62 -28.55 -2.05
N ARG A 94 -8.82 -28.89 -3.06
CA ARG A 94 -9.21 -28.98 -4.46
C ARG A 94 -10.34 -29.97 -4.77
N GLN A 95 -10.59 -30.94 -3.89
CA GLN A 95 -11.64 -31.94 -4.00
C GLN A 95 -12.99 -31.51 -3.40
N MET A 96 -13.01 -30.35 -2.71
CA MET A 96 -14.23 -29.76 -2.18
C MET A 96 -14.88 -28.86 -3.23
N THR A 97 -16.21 -28.74 -3.13
CA THR A 97 -16.93 -27.64 -3.79
C THR A 97 -16.63 -26.33 -3.06
N VAL A 98 -16.92 -25.22 -3.74
CA VAL A 98 -16.75 -23.89 -3.16
C VAL A 98 -17.57 -23.75 -1.85
N GLN A 99 -18.81 -24.23 -1.86
CA GLN A 99 -19.67 -24.17 -0.67
C GLN A 99 -19.13 -25.03 0.48
N GLU A 100 -18.75 -26.29 0.22
CA GLU A 100 -18.19 -27.15 1.25
C GLU A 100 -16.94 -26.58 1.89
N TYR A 101 -16.08 -25.95 1.08
CA TYR A 101 -14.86 -25.32 1.54
C TYR A 101 -15.14 -24.15 2.50
N LEU A 102 -16.05 -23.25 2.12
CA LEU A 102 -16.40 -22.11 2.98
C LEU A 102 -17.18 -22.54 4.23
N ASP A 103 -18.10 -23.50 4.10
CA ASP A 103 -18.86 -24.08 5.22
C ASP A 103 -17.92 -24.74 6.23
N PHE A 104 -16.89 -25.45 5.78
CA PHE A 104 -15.86 -26.03 6.65
C PHE A 104 -15.17 -24.96 7.53
N PHE A 105 -14.78 -23.83 6.95
CA PHE A 105 -14.16 -22.77 7.73
C PHE A 105 -15.16 -22.07 8.65
N ALA A 106 -16.39 -21.84 8.22
CA ALA A 106 -17.43 -21.30 9.08
C ALA A 106 -17.69 -22.21 10.29
N ALA A 107 -17.72 -23.52 10.08
CA ALA A 107 -17.81 -24.50 11.17
C ALA A 107 -16.61 -24.46 12.12
N ALA A 108 -15.39 -24.30 11.58
CA ALA A 108 -14.16 -24.18 12.36
C ALA A 108 -14.14 -22.92 13.25
N TYR A 109 -14.87 -21.86 12.86
CA TYR A 109 -15.10 -20.67 13.69
C TYR A 109 -16.24 -20.84 14.71
N GLY A 110 -16.84 -22.04 14.79
CA GLY A 110 -17.87 -22.36 15.80
C GLY A 110 -19.28 -21.86 15.45
N MET A 111 -19.55 -21.54 14.19
CA MET A 111 -20.85 -21.09 13.72
C MET A 111 -21.85 -22.28 13.66
N ASP A 112 -23.09 -22.07 14.06
CA ASP A 112 -24.16 -23.03 13.86
C ASP A 112 -24.57 -23.12 12.36
N LEU A 113 -25.40 -24.09 12.01
CA LEU A 113 -25.79 -24.35 10.61
C LEU A 113 -26.50 -23.14 9.96
N GLN A 114 -27.35 -22.44 10.70
CA GLN A 114 -28.08 -21.28 10.17
C GLN A 114 -27.12 -20.12 9.89
N GLN A 115 -26.22 -19.84 10.82
CA GLN A 115 -25.17 -18.82 10.68
C GLN A 115 -24.25 -19.14 9.48
N ARG A 116 -23.80 -20.41 9.35
CA ARG A 116 -22.96 -20.86 8.24
C ARG A 116 -23.63 -20.64 6.90
N THR A 117 -24.89 -21.07 6.75
CA THR A 117 -25.64 -20.91 5.50
C THR A 117 -25.74 -19.45 5.08
N ARG A 118 -26.03 -18.55 6.05
CA ARG A 118 -26.09 -17.12 5.80
C ARG A 118 -24.74 -16.53 5.42
N VAL A 119 -23.71 -16.76 6.23
CA VAL A 119 -22.37 -16.17 6.01
C VAL A 119 -21.75 -16.68 4.71
N VAL A 120 -21.89 -17.98 4.37
CA VAL A 120 -21.40 -18.51 3.10
C VAL A 120 -22.11 -17.85 1.93
N GLY A 121 -23.42 -17.61 2.01
CA GLY A 121 -24.16 -16.84 0.98
C GLY A 121 -23.62 -15.42 0.84
N ASP A 122 -23.47 -14.70 1.96
CA ASP A 122 -23.01 -13.31 1.98
C ASP A 122 -21.59 -13.15 1.37
N VAL A 123 -20.63 -14.01 1.75
CA VAL A 123 -19.27 -13.95 1.23
C VAL A 123 -19.17 -14.38 -0.24
N LEU A 124 -19.99 -15.31 -0.69
CA LEU A 124 -20.06 -15.71 -2.10
C LEU A 124 -20.63 -14.59 -2.97
N ALA A 125 -21.67 -13.90 -2.50
CA ALA A 125 -22.22 -12.73 -3.19
C ALA A 125 -21.18 -11.61 -3.28
N LEU A 126 -20.51 -11.27 -2.17
CA LEU A 126 -19.49 -10.22 -2.10
C LEU A 126 -18.29 -10.50 -3.01
N THR A 127 -17.89 -11.77 -3.16
CA THR A 127 -16.75 -12.16 -3.98
C THR A 127 -17.11 -12.54 -5.42
N ASP A 128 -18.39 -12.35 -5.81
CA ASP A 128 -18.92 -12.70 -7.13
C ASP A 128 -18.66 -14.19 -7.48
N MET A 129 -18.91 -15.06 -6.49
CA MET A 129 -18.70 -16.51 -6.62
C MET A 129 -19.99 -17.33 -6.41
N GLU A 130 -21.14 -16.68 -6.28
CA GLU A 130 -22.43 -17.33 -6.03
C GLU A 130 -22.78 -18.37 -7.14
N ALA A 131 -22.59 -18.02 -8.41
CA ALA A 131 -22.87 -18.90 -9.55
C ALA A 131 -21.93 -20.13 -9.59
N ARG A 132 -20.85 -20.12 -8.83
CA ARG A 132 -19.85 -21.20 -8.76
C ARG A 132 -19.92 -22.00 -7.46
N ARG A 133 -20.96 -21.80 -6.67
CA ARG A 133 -21.16 -22.41 -5.34
C ARG A 133 -20.95 -23.94 -5.34
N SER A 134 -21.48 -24.61 -6.35
CA SER A 134 -21.42 -26.08 -6.48
C SER A 134 -20.23 -26.60 -7.27
N ASP A 135 -19.39 -25.71 -7.83
CA ASP A 135 -18.23 -26.11 -8.63
C ASP A 135 -17.12 -26.66 -7.72
N LEU A 136 -16.40 -27.66 -8.21
CA LEU A 136 -15.18 -28.13 -7.54
C LEU A 136 -14.06 -27.10 -7.67
N ILE A 137 -13.36 -26.81 -6.59
CA ILE A 137 -12.26 -25.82 -6.55
C ILE A 137 -11.16 -26.14 -7.56
N LYS A 138 -10.90 -27.40 -7.86
CA LYS A 138 -9.88 -27.81 -8.87
C LYS A 138 -10.18 -27.30 -10.29
N GLY A 139 -11.45 -27.03 -10.60
CA GLY A 139 -11.90 -26.57 -11.93
C GLY A 139 -11.88 -25.04 -12.08
N LEU A 140 -11.61 -24.30 -11.02
CA LEU A 140 -11.65 -22.85 -11.02
C LEU A 140 -10.37 -22.25 -11.64
N SER A 141 -10.52 -21.12 -12.34
CA SER A 141 -9.38 -20.29 -12.77
C SER A 141 -8.61 -19.76 -11.58
N ARG A 142 -7.37 -19.29 -11.79
CA ARG A 142 -6.54 -18.68 -10.72
C ARG A 142 -7.24 -17.49 -10.07
N GLY A 143 -7.87 -16.61 -10.84
CA GLY A 143 -8.63 -15.47 -10.32
C GLY A 143 -9.79 -15.90 -9.43
N MET A 144 -10.55 -16.92 -9.84
CA MET A 144 -11.64 -17.49 -9.02
C MET A 144 -11.09 -18.12 -7.73
N GLN A 145 -9.97 -18.84 -7.80
CA GLN A 145 -9.34 -19.42 -6.61
C GLN A 145 -8.89 -18.32 -5.64
N GLN A 146 -8.41 -17.18 -6.15
CA GLN A 146 -8.03 -16.02 -5.37
C GLN A 146 -9.25 -15.41 -4.64
N ARG A 147 -10.39 -15.26 -5.36
CA ARG A 147 -11.64 -14.79 -4.77
C ARG A 147 -12.17 -15.74 -3.68
N ILE A 148 -12.07 -17.05 -3.88
CA ILE A 148 -12.44 -18.03 -2.85
C ILE A 148 -11.50 -17.97 -1.65
N SER A 149 -10.20 -17.72 -1.85
CA SER A 149 -9.27 -17.49 -0.76
C SER A 149 -9.63 -16.24 0.05
N LEU A 150 -10.04 -15.16 -0.62
CA LEU A 150 -10.56 -13.95 0.03
C LEU A 150 -11.88 -14.23 0.75
N ALA A 151 -12.84 -14.93 0.11
CA ALA A 151 -14.11 -15.33 0.73
C ALA A 151 -13.88 -16.10 2.05
N ARG A 152 -12.95 -17.06 2.05
CA ARG A 152 -12.56 -17.81 3.26
C ARG A 152 -12.08 -16.88 4.38
N VAL A 153 -11.30 -15.86 4.05
CA VAL A 153 -10.79 -14.89 5.04
C VAL A 153 -11.90 -14.04 5.62
N LEU A 154 -12.97 -13.82 4.86
CA LEU A 154 -14.12 -13.01 5.26
C LEU A 154 -15.17 -13.77 6.10
N VAL A 155 -15.13 -15.08 6.14
CA VAL A 155 -16.14 -15.93 6.82
C VAL A 155 -16.39 -15.51 8.28
N HIS A 156 -15.35 -15.13 9.03
CA HIS A 156 -15.48 -14.73 10.44
C HIS A 156 -15.65 -13.22 10.65
N ASP A 157 -15.95 -12.50 9.58
CA ASP A 157 -16.20 -11.05 9.55
C ASP A 157 -15.08 -10.21 10.21
N PRO A 158 -13.82 -10.34 9.80
CA PRO A 158 -12.72 -9.61 10.41
C PRO A 158 -12.83 -8.10 10.14
N THR A 159 -12.37 -7.29 11.10
CA THR A 159 -12.29 -5.83 10.96
C THR A 159 -11.03 -5.41 10.21
N LEU A 160 -9.93 -6.20 10.33
CA LEU A 160 -8.67 -6.00 9.63
C LEU A 160 -8.40 -7.14 8.64
N LEU A 161 -8.08 -6.79 7.42
CA LEU A 161 -7.64 -7.72 6.38
C LEU A 161 -6.15 -7.53 6.10
N LEU A 162 -5.38 -8.60 6.23
CA LEU A 162 -3.97 -8.69 5.88
C LEU A 162 -3.84 -9.52 4.61
N LEU A 163 -3.51 -8.88 3.49
CA LEU A 163 -3.47 -9.50 2.16
C LEU A 163 -2.04 -9.51 1.63
N ASP A 164 -1.44 -10.69 1.50
CA ASP A 164 -0.06 -10.86 1.01
C ASP A 164 -0.08 -11.14 -0.49
N GLU A 165 0.33 -10.16 -1.31
CA GLU A 165 0.40 -10.22 -2.79
C GLU A 165 -0.90 -10.75 -3.44
N PRO A 166 -2.12 -10.26 -3.09
CA PRO A 166 -3.37 -10.89 -3.49
C PRO A 166 -3.64 -10.84 -5.00
N ALA A 167 -3.01 -9.93 -5.74
CA ALA A 167 -3.15 -9.78 -7.18
C ALA A 167 -2.04 -10.47 -8.00
N SER A 168 -1.09 -11.14 -7.32
CA SER A 168 0.06 -11.76 -7.96
C SER A 168 -0.35 -12.84 -8.95
N GLY A 169 0.15 -12.72 -10.20
CA GLY A 169 -0.09 -13.68 -11.26
C GLY A 169 -1.54 -13.77 -11.76
N LEU A 170 -2.35 -12.73 -11.50
CA LEU A 170 -3.64 -12.56 -12.11
C LEU A 170 -3.51 -11.86 -13.47
N ASP A 171 -4.40 -12.22 -14.39
CA ASP A 171 -4.60 -11.44 -15.61
C ASP A 171 -5.19 -10.05 -15.28
N PRO A 172 -5.09 -9.06 -16.19
CA PRO A 172 -5.54 -7.69 -15.92
C PRO A 172 -7.02 -7.59 -15.51
N ARG A 173 -7.90 -8.41 -16.09
CA ARG A 173 -9.33 -8.39 -15.78
C ARG A 173 -9.59 -8.91 -14.37
N ALA A 174 -9.07 -10.10 -14.04
CA ALA A 174 -9.22 -10.68 -12.70
C ALA A 174 -8.64 -9.77 -11.60
N ARG A 175 -7.56 -9.04 -11.92
CA ARG A 175 -6.97 -8.05 -11.03
C ARG A 175 -7.93 -6.88 -10.74
N ILE A 176 -8.52 -6.28 -11.78
CA ILE A 176 -9.49 -5.19 -11.63
C ILE A 176 -10.67 -5.65 -10.78
N GLU A 177 -11.23 -6.81 -11.09
CA GLU A 177 -12.35 -7.40 -10.36
C GLU A 177 -12.02 -7.64 -8.87
N LEU A 178 -10.81 -8.10 -8.55
CA LEU A 178 -10.34 -8.26 -7.17
C LEU A 178 -10.19 -6.89 -6.45
N MET A 179 -9.66 -5.88 -7.13
CA MET A 179 -9.51 -4.54 -6.56
C MET A 179 -10.85 -3.87 -6.26
N GLU A 180 -11.89 -4.12 -7.09
CA GLU A 180 -13.25 -3.65 -6.80
C GLU A 180 -13.82 -4.30 -5.53
N ILE A 181 -13.61 -5.59 -5.32
CA ILE A 181 -14.02 -6.27 -4.08
C ILE A 181 -13.31 -5.63 -2.87
N ILE A 182 -12.01 -5.33 -2.99
CA ILE A 182 -11.24 -4.68 -1.92
C ILE A 182 -11.78 -3.27 -1.63
N ARG A 183 -12.13 -2.49 -2.65
CA ARG A 183 -12.77 -1.17 -2.47
C ARG A 183 -14.11 -1.27 -1.74
N GLU A 184 -14.91 -2.27 -2.08
CA GLU A 184 -16.20 -2.49 -1.41
C GLU A 184 -16.02 -2.87 0.06
N LEU A 185 -15.06 -3.73 0.38
CA LEU A 185 -14.71 -4.08 1.77
C LEU A 185 -14.31 -2.85 2.59
N ARG A 186 -13.57 -1.90 1.99
CA ARG A 186 -13.29 -0.60 2.62
C ARG A 186 -14.56 0.21 2.86
N ARG A 187 -15.48 0.29 1.87
CA ARG A 187 -16.77 0.99 2.04
C ARG A 187 -17.60 0.40 3.17
N MET A 188 -17.48 -0.90 3.42
CA MET A 188 -18.09 -1.59 4.55
C MET A 188 -17.38 -1.30 5.89
N GLY A 189 -16.38 -0.41 5.92
CA GLY A 189 -15.67 0.02 7.14
C GLY A 189 -14.50 -0.88 7.55
N LYS A 190 -14.06 -1.81 6.71
CA LYS A 190 -12.90 -2.66 7.02
C LYS A 190 -11.59 -1.92 6.78
N THR A 191 -10.59 -2.20 7.62
CA THR A 191 -9.19 -1.77 7.39
C THR A 191 -8.49 -2.83 6.57
N ILE A 192 -7.73 -2.42 5.55
CA ILE A 192 -7.06 -3.34 4.64
C ILE A 192 -5.57 -3.00 4.56
N PHE A 193 -4.74 -3.98 4.88
CA PHE A 193 -3.29 -3.91 4.75
C PHE A 193 -2.86 -4.87 3.64
N ILE A 194 -2.44 -4.33 2.51
CA ILE A 194 -2.18 -5.08 1.29
C ILE A 194 -0.72 -4.97 0.86
N SER A 195 -0.03 -6.10 0.71
CA SER A 195 1.32 -6.08 0.16
C SER A 195 1.34 -6.22 -1.36
N SER A 196 2.31 -5.57 -1.99
CA SER A 196 2.66 -5.75 -3.41
C SER A 196 4.15 -5.46 -3.64
N HIS A 197 4.71 -6.01 -4.69
CA HIS A 197 6.02 -5.62 -5.20
C HIS A 197 5.90 -4.56 -6.32
N ILE A 198 4.68 -4.16 -6.70
CA ILE A 198 4.40 -3.19 -7.76
C ILE A 198 3.61 -2.02 -7.17
N LEU A 199 4.26 -0.87 -7.01
CA LEU A 199 3.65 0.32 -6.41
C LEU A 199 2.49 0.87 -7.26
N SER A 200 2.60 0.86 -8.58
CA SER A 200 1.56 1.35 -9.48
C SER A 200 0.24 0.58 -9.40
N GLU A 201 0.27 -0.68 -8.99
CA GLU A 201 -0.95 -1.48 -8.78
C GLU A 201 -1.78 -0.98 -7.59
N LEU A 202 -1.12 -0.41 -6.60
CA LEU A 202 -1.73 0.07 -5.36
C LEU A 202 -2.05 1.57 -5.38
N ALA A 203 -1.51 2.30 -6.35
CA ALA A 203 -1.58 3.75 -6.42
C ALA A 203 -3.01 4.30 -6.43
N GLU A 204 -3.91 3.64 -7.14
CA GLU A 204 -5.33 4.04 -7.28
C GLU A 204 -6.22 3.42 -6.19
N LEU A 205 -5.67 2.51 -5.40
CA LEU A 205 -6.42 1.76 -4.39
C LEU A 205 -6.18 2.28 -2.98
N CYS A 206 -4.92 2.63 -2.66
CA CYS A 206 -4.48 2.89 -1.30
C CYS A 206 -4.56 4.36 -0.91
N ASP A 207 -4.96 4.63 0.33
CA ASP A 207 -4.92 5.97 0.95
C ASP A 207 -3.51 6.33 1.39
N SER A 208 -2.79 5.34 1.89
CA SER A 208 -1.43 5.47 2.44
C SER A 208 -0.57 4.29 2.03
N VAL A 209 0.74 4.44 2.12
CA VAL A 209 1.70 3.41 1.74
C VAL A 209 2.93 3.41 2.65
N THR A 210 3.43 2.23 2.92
CA THR A 210 4.76 2.01 3.52
C THR A 210 5.65 1.30 2.51
N ILE A 211 6.81 1.88 2.21
CA ILE A 211 7.82 1.31 1.31
C ILE A 211 8.93 0.71 2.14
N LEU A 212 9.21 -0.57 1.90
CA LEU A 212 10.24 -1.34 2.58
C LEU A 212 11.31 -1.80 1.57
N ASP A 213 12.58 -1.59 1.90
CA ASP A 213 13.70 -2.15 1.16
C ASP A 213 14.70 -2.80 2.10
N ARG A 214 15.09 -4.05 1.82
CA ARG A 214 16.08 -4.83 2.60
C ARG A 214 15.85 -4.80 4.11
N GLY A 215 14.60 -4.88 4.53
CA GLY A 215 14.19 -4.86 5.92
C GLY A 215 14.20 -3.49 6.58
N THR A 216 14.45 -2.42 5.83
CA THR A 216 14.49 -1.04 6.32
C THR A 216 13.32 -0.25 5.72
N LEU A 217 12.65 0.54 6.54
CA LEU A 217 11.61 1.46 6.09
C LEU A 217 12.25 2.58 5.26
N ARG A 218 11.70 2.85 4.06
CA ARG A 218 12.12 3.92 3.18
C ARG A 218 11.14 5.09 3.16
N TYR A 219 9.86 4.79 3.22
CA TYR A 219 8.78 5.76 3.25
C TYR A 219 7.60 5.21 4.04
N SER A 220 6.90 6.05 4.78
CA SER A 220 5.58 5.76 5.32
C SER A 220 4.76 7.05 5.36
N GLY A 221 3.57 7.05 4.77
CA GLY A 221 2.73 8.23 4.68
C GLY A 221 1.61 8.08 3.65
N SER A 222 0.92 9.19 3.34
CA SER A 222 -0.15 9.20 2.35
C SER A 222 0.38 8.94 0.93
N MET A 223 -0.48 8.38 0.05
CA MET A 223 -0.14 8.23 -1.37
C MET A 223 0.12 9.58 -2.05
N SER A 224 -0.63 10.62 -1.66
CA SER A 224 -0.40 11.99 -2.14
C SER A 224 0.96 12.54 -1.71
N GLY A 225 1.38 12.30 -0.46
CA GLY A 225 2.68 12.70 0.05
C GLY A 225 3.86 12.04 -0.67
N LEU A 226 3.68 10.81 -1.15
CA LEU A 226 4.70 10.13 -1.94
C LEU A 226 4.98 10.83 -3.29
N ASN A 227 3.93 11.38 -3.91
CA ASN A 227 4.03 12.14 -5.15
C ASN A 227 4.63 13.54 -4.95
N HIS A 228 4.57 14.07 -3.71
CA HIS A 228 4.94 15.44 -3.38
C HIS A 228 6.22 15.51 -2.54
N ARG A 229 7.14 14.55 -2.71
CA ARG A 229 8.37 14.44 -1.90
C ARG A 229 9.28 15.67 -1.95
N ASP A 230 9.17 16.49 -3.00
CA ASP A 230 9.77 17.82 -3.11
C ASP A 230 8.66 18.87 -3.08
N GLY A 231 7.87 18.92 -2.01
CA GLY A 231 6.62 19.68 -1.81
C GLY A 231 6.61 21.15 -2.23
N GLU A 232 7.69 21.64 -2.80
CA GLU A 232 7.87 22.99 -3.32
C GLU A 232 7.96 23.04 -4.86
N LEU A 233 8.45 21.99 -5.54
CA LEU A 233 8.70 22.02 -6.98
C LEU A 233 7.64 21.25 -7.78
N ALA A 234 7.14 21.88 -8.84
CA ALA A 234 6.35 21.27 -9.90
C ALA A 234 7.21 21.14 -11.15
N ASP A 235 7.17 19.98 -11.79
CA ASP A 235 7.84 19.74 -13.07
C ASP A 235 6.83 19.77 -14.22
N TYR A 236 7.12 20.53 -15.26
CA TYR A 236 6.32 20.57 -16.47
C TYR A 236 7.14 20.23 -17.69
N LEU A 237 6.55 19.51 -18.65
CA LEU A 237 7.10 19.25 -19.96
C LEU A 237 6.44 20.17 -20.98
N LEU A 238 7.22 21.05 -21.57
CA LEU A 238 6.82 21.87 -22.70
C LEU A 238 7.37 21.24 -23.98
N THR A 239 6.51 20.95 -24.94
CA THR A 239 6.89 20.43 -26.27
C THR A 239 6.61 21.49 -27.31
N LEU A 240 7.60 21.78 -28.13
CA LEU A 240 7.49 22.72 -29.25
C LEU A 240 7.29 21.96 -30.57
N ALA A 241 6.80 22.63 -31.60
CA ALA A 241 6.72 22.07 -32.96
C ALA A 241 8.12 21.86 -33.56
N GLU A 242 9.04 22.80 -33.29
CA GLU A 242 10.43 22.78 -33.74
C GLU A 242 11.34 23.47 -32.72
N GLU A 243 12.63 23.27 -32.82
CA GLU A 243 13.60 23.95 -31.95
C GLU A 243 13.55 25.46 -32.10
N HIS A 244 13.36 26.17 -31.01
CA HIS A 244 13.35 27.65 -30.99
C HIS A 244 14.45 28.18 -30.06
N PRO A 245 15.47 28.89 -30.60
CA PRO A 245 16.64 29.33 -29.83
C PRO A 245 16.30 30.24 -28.63
N GLY A 246 15.22 31.03 -28.73
CA GLY A 246 14.78 31.97 -27.71
C GLY A 246 13.94 31.34 -26.60
N ALA A 247 13.38 30.14 -26.80
CA ALA A 247 12.45 29.55 -25.87
C ALA A 247 13.10 29.22 -24.52
N GLU A 248 14.28 28.65 -24.50
CA GLU A 248 14.99 28.31 -23.25
C GLU A 248 15.31 29.56 -22.44
N THR A 249 15.78 30.62 -23.07
CA THR A 249 16.10 31.90 -22.42
C THR A 249 14.83 32.54 -21.84
N ALA A 250 13.73 32.52 -22.61
CA ALA A 250 12.44 33.01 -22.14
C ALA A 250 11.91 32.24 -20.93
N LEU A 251 11.99 30.92 -20.94
CA LEU A 251 11.57 30.07 -19.82
C LEU A 251 12.41 30.28 -18.56
N ARG A 252 13.74 30.42 -18.72
CA ARG A 252 14.67 30.71 -17.61
C ARG A 252 14.45 32.09 -16.98
N SER A 253 13.93 33.04 -17.75
CA SER A 253 13.67 34.41 -17.27
C SER A 253 12.38 34.53 -16.44
N VAL A 254 11.53 33.52 -16.42
CA VAL A 254 10.28 33.55 -15.64
C VAL A 254 10.59 33.45 -14.15
N ALA A 255 10.18 34.47 -13.39
CA ALA A 255 10.37 34.47 -11.94
C ALA A 255 9.69 33.29 -11.26
N GLY A 256 10.45 32.54 -10.45
CA GLY A 256 9.98 31.33 -9.78
C GLY A 256 10.40 30.02 -10.46
N VAL A 257 10.98 30.06 -11.66
CA VAL A 257 11.63 28.91 -12.29
C VAL A 257 12.94 28.61 -11.60
N VAL A 258 13.12 27.37 -11.18
CA VAL A 258 14.31 26.86 -10.50
C VAL A 258 15.27 26.25 -11.53
N GLU A 259 14.74 25.44 -12.45
CA GLU A 259 15.56 24.74 -13.44
C GLU A 259 14.82 24.58 -14.78
N VAL A 260 15.56 24.69 -15.87
CA VAL A 260 15.10 24.33 -17.21
C VAL A 260 16.14 23.39 -17.82
N THR A 261 15.71 22.15 -18.12
CA THR A 261 16.55 21.14 -18.74
C THR A 261 15.98 20.73 -20.10
N LYS A 262 16.86 20.36 -21.02
CA LYS A 262 16.49 19.89 -22.36
C LYS A 262 16.66 18.36 -22.40
N PRO A 263 15.58 17.57 -22.39
CA PRO A 263 15.66 16.13 -22.57
C PRO A 263 16.32 15.76 -23.91
N ALA A 264 16.86 14.54 -24.00
CA ALA A 264 17.53 14.05 -25.20
C ALA A 264 16.62 14.00 -26.45
N LYS A 265 15.30 14.02 -26.27
CA LYS A 265 14.33 14.16 -27.37
C LYS A 265 13.95 15.63 -27.53
N ALA A 266 14.62 16.31 -28.43
CA ALA A 266 14.22 17.65 -28.90
C ALA A 266 12.92 17.56 -29.74
N PRO A 267 12.06 18.60 -29.74
CA PRO A 267 12.14 19.89 -29.07
C PRO A 267 11.30 19.96 -27.77
N GLN A 268 11.86 19.47 -26.67
CA GLN A 268 11.17 19.45 -25.38
C GLN A 268 12.01 20.17 -24.32
N TYR A 269 11.31 20.83 -23.39
CA TYR A 269 11.89 21.45 -22.19
C TYR A 269 11.19 20.92 -20.94
N ARG A 270 11.96 20.43 -19.97
CA ARG A 270 11.48 20.15 -18.64
C ARG A 270 11.78 21.37 -17.77
N ILE A 271 10.77 21.87 -17.08
CA ILE A 271 10.82 23.11 -16.30
C ILE A 271 10.37 22.78 -14.88
N SER A 272 11.25 23.06 -13.91
CA SER A 272 10.98 22.89 -12.47
C SER A 272 10.77 24.26 -11.83
N PHE A 273 9.71 24.44 -11.05
CA PHE A 273 9.40 25.69 -10.36
C PHE A 273 8.63 25.44 -9.06
N HIS A 274 8.63 26.42 -8.14
CA HIS A 274 7.88 26.34 -6.90
C HIS A 274 6.38 26.45 -7.13
N ARG A 275 5.63 25.36 -6.86
CA ARG A 275 4.19 25.23 -7.13
C ARG A 275 3.34 26.33 -6.48
N GLN A 276 3.69 26.74 -5.27
CA GLN A 276 2.95 27.76 -4.53
C GLN A 276 3.27 29.20 -4.97
N GLN A 277 4.35 29.41 -5.70
CA GLN A 277 4.87 30.73 -6.05
C GLN A 277 4.58 31.14 -7.49
N MET A 278 4.15 30.21 -8.35
CA MET A 278 4.02 30.49 -9.78
C MET A 278 2.83 29.79 -10.43
N ASP A 279 2.07 30.55 -11.23
CA ASP A 279 1.06 30.01 -12.15
C ASP A 279 1.75 29.37 -13.38
N PRO A 280 1.53 28.08 -13.70
CA PRO A 280 2.08 27.42 -14.87
C PRO A 280 1.81 28.12 -16.21
N ASN A 281 0.69 28.86 -16.29
CA ASN A 281 0.35 29.64 -17.49
C ASN A 281 1.37 30.74 -17.83
N ARG A 282 2.19 31.17 -16.86
CA ARG A 282 3.28 32.14 -17.11
C ARG A 282 4.37 31.53 -18.00
N LEU A 283 4.62 30.22 -17.89
CA LEU A 283 5.55 29.51 -18.75
C LEU A 283 5.05 29.45 -20.20
N LEU A 284 3.74 29.16 -20.37
CA LEU A 284 3.12 29.17 -21.70
C LEU A 284 3.23 30.53 -22.35
N ARG A 285 2.91 31.60 -21.61
CA ARG A 285 3.00 32.98 -22.13
C ARG A 285 4.42 33.31 -22.51
N ALA A 286 5.40 33.06 -21.66
CA ALA A 286 6.82 33.34 -21.98
C ALA A 286 7.31 32.60 -23.22
N ALA A 287 6.90 31.34 -23.40
CA ALA A 287 7.24 30.57 -24.60
C ALA A 287 6.55 31.14 -25.87
N LEU A 288 5.27 31.49 -25.80
CA LEU A 288 4.53 32.10 -26.91
C LEU A 288 5.07 33.47 -27.28
N ASP A 289 5.41 34.31 -26.29
CA ASP A 289 5.97 35.66 -26.50
C ASP A 289 7.37 35.59 -27.14
N SER A 290 8.10 34.51 -26.95
CA SER A 290 9.37 34.28 -27.65
C SER A 290 9.20 33.91 -29.14
N GLY A 291 7.97 33.65 -29.58
CA GLY A 291 7.65 33.22 -30.96
C GLY A 291 7.64 31.68 -31.12
N ALA A 292 7.81 30.90 -30.06
CA ALA A 292 7.81 29.45 -30.12
C ALA A 292 6.41 28.88 -30.38
N GLN A 293 6.29 27.87 -31.23
CA GLN A 293 5.05 27.14 -31.47
C GLN A 293 4.95 25.95 -30.52
N ILE A 294 3.95 25.97 -29.62
CA ILE A 294 3.72 24.95 -28.57
C ILE A 294 2.80 23.87 -29.14
N THR A 295 3.22 22.60 -29.02
CA THR A 295 2.43 21.41 -29.39
C THR A 295 1.98 20.61 -28.17
N GLY A 296 2.60 20.83 -26.99
CA GLY A 296 2.20 20.17 -25.77
C GLY A 296 2.69 20.90 -24.53
N PHE A 297 1.87 20.92 -23.49
CA PHE A 297 2.23 21.39 -22.17
C PHE A 297 1.52 20.52 -21.12
N GLN A 298 2.30 19.79 -20.35
CA GLN A 298 1.75 18.86 -19.37
C GLN A 298 2.59 18.85 -18.11
N GLU A 299 1.93 18.67 -17.00
CA GLU A 299 2.62 18.42 -15.74
C GLU A 299 3.26 17.04 -15.78
N ILE A 300 4.55 16.98 -15.45
CA ILE A 300 5.23 15.70 -15.23
C ILE A 300 4.86 15.25 -13.83
N VAL A 301 3.78 14.48 -13.74
CA VAL A 301 3.53 13.73 -12.51
C VAL A 301 4.64 12.68 -12.42
N ARG A 302 5.48 12.75 -11.39
CA ARG A 302 6.48 11.69 -11.14
C ARG A 302 5.74 10.36 -11.14
N HIS A 303 6.09 9.47 -12.05
CA HIS A 303 5.55 8.12 -12.00
C HIS A 303 5.93 7.52 -10.66
N LEU A 304 4.95 6.98 -9.95
CA LEU A 304 5.15 6.32 -8.65
C LEU A 304 6.30 5.30 -8.67
N ASN A 305 6.50 4.65 -9.83
CA ASN A 305 7.63 3.74 -10.04
C ASN A 305 8.98 4.47 -9.96
N GLN A 306 9.09 5.71 -10.44
CA GLN A 306 10.31 6.50 -10.32
C GLN A 306 10.55 6.92 -8.86
N ALA A 307 9.50 7.40 -8.17
CA ALA A 307 9.59 7.70 -6.74
C ALA A 307 10.03 6.47 -5.90
N PHE A 308 9.56 5.29 -6.27
CA PHE A 308 9.98 4.04 -5.65
C PHE A 308 11.46 3.73 -5.92
N MET A 309 11.92 3.89 -7.16
CA MET A 309 13.33 3.66 -7.52
C MET A 309 14.25 4.63 -6.79
N ASP A 310 13.91 5.93 -6.77
CA ASP A 310 14.68 6.97 -6.08
C ASP A 310 14.78 6.68 -4.56
N LEU A 311 13.70 6.16 -3.95
CA LEU A 311 13.64 5.79 -2.53
C LEU A 311 14.45 4.54 -2.19
N THR A 312 14.62 3.65 -3.16
CA THR A 312 15.33 2.38 -2.97
C THR A 312 16.78 2.43 -3.46
N GLU A 313 17.25 3.57 -3.98
CA GLU A 313 18.67 3.75 -4.32
C GLU A 313 19.58 3.64 -3.08
N PRO A 314 20.76 3.01 -3.22
CA PRO A 314 21.72 2.91 -2.13
C PRO A 314 22.19 4.30 -1.65
N GLY A 315 22.04 4.56 -0.34
CA GLY A 315 22.51 5.82 0.27
C GLY A 315 21.43 6.87 0.50
N VAL A 316 20.21 6.70 0.01
CA VAL A 316 19.09 7.63 0.28
C VAL A 316 18.58 7.40 1.72
N PRO A 317 18.50 8.46 2.57
CA PRO A 317 17.97 8.33 3.92
C PRO A 317 16.46 8.04 3.90
N PRO A 318 15.93 7.34 4.92
CA PRO A 318 14.50 7.06 5.03
C PRO A 318 13.72 8.37 5.24
N VAL A 319 12.54 8.45 4.64
CA VAL A 319 11.59 9.55 4.84
C VAL A 319 10.36 9.02 5.54
N ILE A 320 10.17 9.46 6.77
CA ILE A 320 8.97 9.22 7.57
C ILE A 320 8.24 10.55 7.60
N MET A 321 7.08 10.65 6.93
CA MET A 321 6.20 11.79 7.15
C MET A 321 5.43 11.52 8.45
N GLU A 322 5.67 12.34 9.46
CA GLU A 322 4.90 12.33 10.69
C GLU A 322 3.44 12.63 10.34
N THR A 323 2.55 11.69 10.62
CA THR A 323 1.15 12.03 10.84
C THR A 323 1.15 12.88 12.10
N ALA A 324 0.52 14.05 12.05
CA ALA A 324 0.46 14.99 13.16
C ALA A 324 0.16 14.25 14.47
N ASP A 325 1.07 14.36 15.43
CA ASP A 325 0.96 13.86 16.83
C ASP A 325 1.39 12.40 17.09
N ASN A 326 2.59 12.01 16.67
CA ASN A 326 3.18 10.74 17.12
C ASN A 326 4.57 10.97 17.73
N THR A 327 4.63 11.57 18.90
CA THR A 327 5.81 11.52 19.76
C THR A 327 5.90 10.07 20.32
N PRO A 328 6.96 9.30 20.03
CA PRO A 328 7.11 7.97 20.61
C PRO A 328 7.17 8.11 22.17
N PRO A 329 6.50 7.23 22.91
CA PRO A 329 6.64 7.23 24.36
C PRO A 329 8.11 6.99 24.74
N PRO A 330 8.61 7.65 25.81
CA PRO A 330 9.99 7.48 26.25
C PRO A 330 10.25 6.01 26.57
N PRO A 331 11.50 5.52 26.35
CA PRO A 331 11.85 4.15 26.70
C PRO A 331 11.58 3.91 28.18
N ALA A 332 10.89 2.82 28.50
CA ALA A 332 10.65 2.40 29.88
C ALA A 332 12.01 2.33 30.60
N SER A 333 12.18 3.14 31.63
CA SER A 333 13.33 3.10 32.50
C SER A 333 13.39 1.71 33.16
N ASP A 334 14.52 1.04 33.03
CA ASP A 334 14.86 -0.16 33.80
C ASP A 334 14.63 0.14 35.30
N ALA A 335 13.53 -0.33 35.82
CA ALA A 335 13.28 -0.36 37.26
C ALA A 335 14.17 -1.47 37.84
N GLY A 336 15.14 -1.03 38.63
CA GLY A 336 16.16 -1.83 39.25
C GLY A 336 15.65 -3.08 39.93
N SER A 337 16.45 -4.13 39.82
CA SER A 337 16.36 -5.33 40.64
C SER A 337 16.56 -4.96 42.11
N PRO A 338 15.72 -5.42 43.05
CA PRO A 338 16.09 -5.42 44.44
C PRO A 338 17.02 -6.61 44.74
N SER A 339 18.08 -6.33 45.41
CA SER A 339 19.07 -7.21 46.04
C SER A 339 18.47 -8.25 46.99
#